data_5ce44329627230836389061be58253fb
#
_entry.id   5ce44329627230836389061be58253fb
#
_cell.length_a   1.000
_cell.length_b   1.000
_cell.length_c   1.000
_cell.angle_alpha   90.00
_cell.angle_beta   90.00
_cell.angle_gamma   90.00
#
_symmetry.space_group_name_H-M   'P 1'
#
loop_
_entity.id
_entity.type
_entity.pdbx_description
1 polymer ?
#
loop_
_entity_poly.entity_id
_entity_poly.type
_entity_poly.pdbx_seq_one_letter_code
_entity_poly.pdbx_strand_id
1 'polypeptide(L)'
;MSEINKTIEINSLLDIYGRLLTKQQFEIMSDYYYCDLSLSEISENRNISRTAVSDAIKTATKKLDNFEKNLGICGVFDKNRNEKNSEIIDKLEEEIKNGIWVINWKI
;
A
#
# COMPACT_ATOMS: atom_id res chain seq x y z
N MET A 1 3.07 -19.95 0.18
CA MET A 1 2.02 -18.98 -0.22
C MET A 1 2.09 -18.70 -1.70
N SER A 2 0.97 -18.62 -2.37
CA SER A 2 0.94 -18.28 -3.78
C SER A 2 1.24 -16.78 -3.97
N GLU A 3 1.72 -16.40 -5.14
CA GLU A 3 1.96 -15.00 -5.49
C GLU A 3 0.68 -14.15 -5.39
N ILE A 4 -0.48 -14.75 -5.70
CA ILE A 4 -1.78 -14.08 -5.63
C ILE A 4 -2.06 -13.64 -4.19
N ASN A 5 -1.85 -14.52 -3.21
CA ASN A 5 -2.07 -14.18 -1.80
C ASN A 5 -1.14 -13.07 -1.33
N LYS A 6 0.11 -13.09 -1.78
CA LYS A 6 1.08 -12.06 -1.44
C LYS A 6 0.69 -10.71 -2.06
N THR A 7 0.22 -10.70 -3.29
CA THR A 7 -0.24 -9.48 -3.96
C THR A 7 -1.44 -8.88 -3.23
N ILE A 8 -2.41 -9.70 -2.84
CA ILE A 8 -3.58 -9.25 -2.07
C ILE A 8 -3.15 -8.66 -0.73
N GLU A 9 -2.22 -9.30 -0.05
CA GLU A 9 -1.68 -8.82 1.22
C GLU A 9 -1.00 -7.46 1.05
N ILE A 10 -0.15 -7.29 0.05
CA ILE A 10 0.52 -6.03 -0.23
C ILE A 10 -0.48 -4.94 -0.58
N ASN A 11 -1.49 -5.25 -1.39
CA ASN A 11 -2.53 -4.28 -1.74
C ASN A 11 -3.27 -3.80 -0.49
N SER A 12 -3.60 -4.69 0.44
CA SER A 12 -4.24 -4.31 1.71
C SER A 12 -3.35 -3.38 2.54
N LEU A 13 -2.07 -3.70 2.64
CA LEU A 13 -1.11 -2.87 3.35
C LEU A 13 -0.96 -1.50 2.68
N LEU A 14 -0.88 -1.48 1.36
CA LEU A 14 -0.75 -0.25 0.59
C LEU A 14 -2.00 0.62 0.72
N ASP A 15 -3.18 0.01 0.74
CA ASP A 15 -4.44 0.72 0.94
C ASP A 15 -4.47 1.47 2.27
N ILE A 16 -3.99 0.84 3.34
CA ILE A 16 -4.03 1.42 4.69
C ILE A 16 -2.83 2.32 4.95
N TYR A 17 -1.63 1.87 4.63
CA TYR A 17 -0.39 2.55 5.03
C TYR A 17 0.31 3.31 3.90
N GLY A 18 -0.23 3.27 2.68
CA GLY A 18 0.45 3.87 1.52
C GLY A 18 0.80 5.35 1.71
N ARG A 19 -0.06 6.09 2.40
CA ARG A 19 0.16 7.52 2.63
C ARG A 19 1.29 7.82 3.61
N LEU A 20 1.77 6.80 4.32
CA LEU A 20 2.94 6.91 5.19
C LEU A 20 4.27 6.73 4.43
N LEU A 21 4.21 6.23 3.20
CA LEU A 21 5.36 6.15 2.32
C LEU A 21 5.69 7.54 1.76
N THR A 22 6.89 7.70 1.24
CA THR A 22 7.18 8.91 0.47
C THR A 22 6.28 8.94 -0.77
N LYS A 23 6.06 10.11 -1.32
CA LYS A 23 5.24 10.26 -2.52
C LYS A 23 5.76 9.38 -3.67
N GLN A 24 7.06 9.39 -3.91
CA GLN A 24 7.67 8.57 -4.95
C GLN A 24 7.48 7.07 -4.69
N GLN A 25 7.69 6.62 -3.46
CA GLN A 25 7.48 5.21 -3.10
C GLN A 25 6.03 4.80 -3.31
N PHE A 26 5.08 5.61 -2.88
CA PHE A 26 3.67 5.33 -3.07
C PHE A 26 3.30 5.26 -4.56
N GLU A 27 3.78 6.20 -5.35
CA GLU A 27 3.49 6.23 -6.78
C GLU A 27 4.05 5.00 -7.49
N ILE A 28 5.28 4.60 -7.20
CA ILE A 28 5.89 3.41 -7.78
C ILE A 28 5.15 2.14 -7.34
N MET A 29 4.80 2.04 -6.07
CA MET A 29 4.01 0.91 -5.56
C MET A 29 2.64 0.85 -6.21
N SER A 30 2.00 1.99 -6.41
CA SER A 30 0.71 2.06 -7.10
C SER A 30 0.82 1.63 -8.56
N ASP A 31 1.86 2.07 -9.26
CA ASP A 31 2.11 1.65 -10.64
C ASP A 31 2.24 0.13 -10.74
N TYR A 32 2.97 -0.46 -9.82
CA TYR A 32 3.26 -1.88 -9.85
C TYR A 32 2.06 -2.74 -9.41
N TYR A 33 1.44 -2.40 -8.28
CA TYR A 33 0.40 -3.23 -7.67
C TYR A 33 -1.02 -2.85 -8.11
N TYR A 34 -1.33 -1.58 -8.30
CA TYR A 34 -2.66 -1.15 -8.72
C TYR A 34 -2.81 -1.09 -10.23
N CYS A 35 -1.78 -0.61 -10.93
CA CYS A 35 -1.84 -0.43 -12.39
C CYS A 35 -1.24 -1.60 -13.16
N ASP A 36 -0.67 -2.57 -12.47
CA ASP A 36 -0.09 -3.78 -13.06
C ASP A 36 1.00 -3.48 -14.11
N LEU A 37 1.78 -2.44 -13.87
CA LEU A 37 2.88 -2.08 -14.77
C LEU A 37 4.12 -2.92 -14.48
N SER A 38 4.89 -3.23 -15.52
CA SER A 38 6.18 -3.91 -15.37
C SER A 38 7.25 -2.95 -14.85
N LEU A 39 8.34 -3.51 -14.34
CA LEU A 39 9.49 -2.70 -13.91
C LEU A 39 10.01 -1.82 -15.04
N SER A 40 10.04 -2.36 -16.26
CA SER A 40 10.47 -1.62 -17.44
C SER A 40 9.56 -0.44 -17.76
N GLU A 41 8.24 -0.66 -17.71
CA GLU A 41 7.27 0.40 -17.95
C GLU A 41 7.37 1.51 -16.92
N ILE A 42 7.51 1.15 -15.64
CA ILE A 42 7.66 2.13 -14.56
C ILE A 42 8.97 2.91 -14.76
N SER A 43 10.05 2.21 -15.06
CA SER A 43 11.37 2.82 -15.31
C SER A 43 11.29 3.86 -16.43
N GLU A 44 10.67 3.52 -17.53
CA GLU A 44 10.50 4.42 -18.67
C GLU A 44 9.61 5.60 -18.35
N ASN A 45 8.47 5.34 -17.72
CA ASN A 45 7.48 6.39 -17.41
C ASN A 45 8.01 7.41 -16.42
N ARG A 46 8.87 6.98 -15.50
CA ARG A 46 9.38 7.87 -14.45
C ARG A 46 10.81 8.31 -14.68
N ASN A 47 11.40 7.87 -15.78
CA ASN A 47 12.77 8.23 -16.16
C ASN A 47 13.80 7.92 -15.08
N ILE A 48 13.70 6.72 -14.52
CA ILE A 48 14.65 6.17 -13.54
C ILE A 48 15.05 4.76 -13.99
N SER A 49 16.11 4.21 -13.40
CA SER A 49 16.58 2.88 -13.77
C SER A 49 15.65 1.79 -13.26
N ARG A 50 15.69 0.62 -13.89
CA ARG A 50 14.93 -0.56 -13.41
C ARG A 50 15.39 -0.96 -12.01
N THR A 51 16.68 -0.86 -11.74
CA THR A 51 17.23 -1.13 -10.41
C THR A 51 16.64 -0.17 -9.39
N ALA A 52 16.53 1.11 -9.71
CA ALA A 52 15.92 2.10 -8.82
C ALA A 52 14.45 1.76 -8.54
N VAL A 53 13.70 1.33 -9.55
CA VAL A 53 12.31 0.89 -9.36
C VAL A 53 12.25 -0.32 -8.42
N SER A 54 13.07 -1.33 -8.67
CA SER A 54 13.12 -2.54 -7.85
C SER A 54 13.46 -2.22 -6.40
N ASP A 55 14.44 -1.37 -6.18
CA ASP A 55 14.86 -0.97 -4.84
C ASP A 55 13.76 -0.18 -4.12
N ALA A 56 13.06 0.71 -4.84
CA ALA A 56 11.95 1.46 -4.28
C ALA A 56 10.82 0.52 -3.81
N ILE A 57 10.50 -0.50 -4.62
CA ILE A 57 9.48 -1.49 -4.27
C ILE A 57 9.89 -2.28 -3.02
N LYS A 58 11.14 -2.76 -2.98
CA LYS A 58 11.65 -3.51 -1.82
C LYS A 58 11.60 -2.67 -0.55
N THR A 59 12.07 -1.44 -0.62
CA THR A 59 12.10 -0.53 0.53
C THR A 59 10.69 -0.21 1.00
N ALA A 60 9.78 0.11 0.08
CA ALA A 60 8.40 0.42 0.41
C ALA A 60 7.68 -0.78 1.02
N THR A 61 7.88 -1.98 0.47
CA THR A 61 7.29 -3.21 1.00
C THR A 61 7.74 -3.46 2.43
N LYS A 62 9.02 -3.27 2.69
CA LYS A 62 9.58 -3.44 4.04
C LYS A 62 8.99 -2.43 5.03
N LYS A 63 8.80 -1.18 4.59
CA LYS A 63 8.15 -0.16 5.42
C LYS A 63 6.71 -0.53 5.73
N LEU A 64 5.96 -1.02 4.74
CA LEU A 64 4.57 -1.45 4.94
C LEU A 64 4.49 -2.59 5.97
N ASP A 65 5.36 -3.58 5.87
CA ASP A 65 5.43 -4.68 6.84
C ASP A 65 5.70 -4.16 8.24
N ASN A 66 6.63 -3.22 8.38
CA ASN A 66 6.97 -2.64 9.68
C ASN A 66 5.80 -1.84 10.25
N PHE A 67 5.07 -1.09 9.44
CA PHE A 67 3.89 -0.37 9.90
C PHE A 67 2.84 -1.34 10.43
N GLU A 68 2.58 -2.43 9.71
CA GLU A 68 1.61 -3.43 10.18
C GLU A 68 2.07 -4.12 11.46
N LYS A 69 3.35 -4.47 11.57
CA LYS A 69 3.89 -5.05 12.80
C LYS A 69 3.71 -4.15 14.01
N ASN A 70 3.87 -2.85 13.82
CA ASN A 70 3.81 -1.87 14.92
C ASN A 70 2.39 -1.38 15.20
N LEU A 71 1.56 -1.23 14.17
CA LEU A 71 0.24 -0.61 14.30
C LEU A 71 -0.90 -1.63 14.25
N GLY A 72 -0.78 -2.68 13.43
CA GLY A 72 -1.76 -3.75 13.36
C GLY A 72 -3.13 -3.34 12.85
N ILE A 73 -3.25 -2.25 12.09
CA ILE A 73 -4.55 -1.73 11.64
C ILE A 73 -5.26 -2.70 10.71
N CYS A 74 -4.53 -3.25 9.73
CA CYS A 74 -5.11 -4.24 8.81
C CYS A 74 -5.62 -5.46 9.54
N GLY A 75 -4.82 -5.98 10.48
CA GLY A 75 -5.20 -7.13 11.30
C GLY A 75 -6.43 -6.87 12.15
N VAL A 76 -6.54 -5.66 12.71
CA VAL A 76 -7.71 -5.28 13.51
C VAL A 76 -8.97 -5.27 12.64
N PHE A 77 -8.93 -4.67 11.45
CA PHE A 77 -10.07 -4.67 10.56
C PHE A 77 -10.46 -6.07 10.13
N ASP A 78 -9.51 -6.89 9.70
CA ASP A 78 -9.77 -8.26 9.27
C ASP A 78 -10.35 -9.11 10.40
N LYS A 79 -9.80 -8.99 11.61
CA LYS A 79 -10.22 -9.76 12.77
C LYS A 79 -11.64 -9.40 13.22
N ASN A 80 -12.03 -8.15 13.07
CA ASN A 80 -13.34 -7.67 13.53
C ASN A 80 -14.40 -7.61 12.44
N ARG A 81 -14.05 -7.93 11.21
CA ARG A 81 -14.99 -7.90 10.08
C ARG A 81 -15.95 -9.08 10.16
N ASN A 82 -17.25 -8.78 10.04
CA ASN A 82 -18.31 -9.79 9.94
C ASN A 82 -19.47 -9.24 9.11
N GLU A 83 -20.50 -10.03 8.88
CA GLU A 83 -21.65 -9.63 8.04
C GLU A 83 -22.37 -8.38 8.57
N LYS A 84 -22.42 -8.22 9.90
CA LYS A 84 -23.13 -7.11 10.52
C LYS A 84 -22.37 -5.79 10.44
N ASN A 85 -21.04 -5.85 10.48
CA ASN A 85 -20.22 -4.63 10.56
C ASN A 85 -19.34 -4.39 9.33
N SER A 86 -19.44 -5.23 8.29
CA SER A 86 -18.57 -5.10 7.11
C SER A 86 -18.70 -3.73 6.44
N GLU A 87 -19.91 -3.20 6.32
CA GLU A 87 -20.15 -1.89 5.73
C GLU A 87 -19.53 -0.77 6.58
N ILE A 88 -19.67 -0.86 7.89
CA ILE A 88 -19.09 0.12 8.82
C ILE A 88 -17.57 0.07 8.75
N ILE A 89 -17.00 -1.14 8.74
CA ILE A 89 -15.54 -1.32 8.66
C ILE A 89 -15.00 -0.82 7.33
N ASP A 90 -15.68 -1.11 6.22
CA ASP A 90 -15.28 -0.61 4.91
C ASP A 90 -15.26 0.92 4.88
N LYS A 91 -16.25 1.55 5.50
CA LYS A 91 -16.33 3.00 5.59
C LYS A 91 -15.19 3.56 6.45
N LEU A 92 -14.86 2.92 7.57
CA LEU A 92 -13.75 3.33 8.43
C LEU A 92 -12.41 3.21 7.69
N GLU A 93 -12.20 2.11 6.97
CA GLU A 93 -11.00 1.93 6.17
C GLU A 93 -10.86 3.05 5.12
N GLU A 94 -11.94 3.39 4.45
CA GLU A 94 -11.95 4.44 3.44
C GLU A 94 -11.64 5.80 4.06
N GLU A 95 -12.18 6.10 5.23
CA GLU A 95 -11.88 7.35 5.93
C GLU A 95 -10.40 7.42 6.34
N ILE A 96 -9.81 6.32 6.79
CA ILE A 96 -8.39 6.26 7.10
C ILE A 96 -7.55 6.52 5.86
N LYS A 97 -7.87 5.87 4.74
CA LYS A 97 -7.16 6.07 3.47
C LYS A 97 -7.21 7.52 3.00
N ASN A 98 -8.35 8.15 3.11
CA ASN A 98 -8.60 9.47 2.51
C ASN A 98 -8.45 10.64 3.50
N GLY A 99 -8.58 10.39 4.80
CA GLY A 99 -8.59 11.43 5.81
C GLY A 99 -7.28 11.63 6.55
N ILE A 100 -6.83 10.60 7.24
CA ILE A 100 -5.71 10.73 8.17
C ILE A 100 -4.37 10.93 7.45
N TRP A 101 -4.13 10.19 6.36
CA TRP A 101 -2.83 10.18 5.69
C TRP A 101 -2.62 11.30 4.70
N VAL A 102 -3.68 11.97 4.27
CA VAL A 102 -3.60 13.07 3.29
C VAL A 102 -2.72 14.22 3.79
N ILE A 103 -2.72 14.47 5.08
CA ILE A 103 -1.93 15.56 5.69
C ILE A 103 -0.44 15.38 5.42
N ASN A 104 0.06 14.14 5.45
CA ASN A 104 1.47 13.82 5.21
C ASN A 104 1.97 14.28 3.84
N TRP A 105 1.09 14.37 2.87
CA TRP A 105 1.45 14.69 1.50
C TRP A 105 1.47 16.19 1.22
N LYS A 106 0.83 16.97 2.08
CA LYS A 106 0.71 18.41 1.90
C LYS A 106 1.76 19.19 2.69
N ILE A 107 2.48 18.49 3.52
CA ILE A 107 3.59 19.05 4.28
C ILE A 107 4.89 18.80 3.53
#